data_37ecc06fade38e10338b51ed78664868
#
_entry.id   37ecc06fade38e10338b51ed78664868
#
_cell.length_a   1.000
_cell.length_b   1.000
_cell.length_c   1.000
_cell.angle_alpha   90.00
_cell.angle_beta   90.00
_cell.angle_gamma   90.00
#
_symmetry.space_group_name_H-M   'P 1'
#
loop_
_entity.id
_entity.type
_entity.pdbx_description
1 polymer ?
#
loop_
_entity_poly.entity_id
_entity_poly.type
_entity_poly.pdbx_seq_one_letter_code
_entity_poly.pdbx_strand_id
1 'polypeptide(L)'
;MVLSAVSTTKQHGGKPMDARGHIFDIQSFSVHDGPGCRTTVFMTGCPLQCRWCANPESWIYGKHLMFAQASCKWDKGCDVCLSVCPTGAITMEPGQPSQVDWNKCKDCHDFPCTSICPNRALKQCVREYTSDELLQILRRDFSSWGSNGGVTFSGGDPITQHDFLIEVLKGCHKLGIHTAIETSAHFPREKFLDVMQYIDFAFIDVKNMDSEAHKAGTSVGNELILDNIRALKQSGWKGRLVLRQPTICGYNDSEENAKKLISFMKENDLFEINLLKFHRLGQTKWEQLGKTYDYATGGEMTDEAMTALQSLDLDAGIACYIGHHTSF
;
A
#
# COMPACT_ATOMS: atom_id res chain seq x y z
N MET A 1 -1.78 -58.39 33.72
CA MET A 1 -2.77 -57.87 32.78
C MET A 1 -3.20 -56.51 33.29
N VAL A 2 -2.56 -55.44 32.84
CA VAL A 2 -3.00 -54.08 33.10
C VAL A 2 -2.79 -53.31 31.76
N LEU A 3 -3.90 -53.02 31.13
CA LEU A 3 -3.94 -52.20 29.89
C LEU A 3 -3.84 -50.75 30.29
N SER A 4 -2.77 -50.08 29.88
CA SER A 4 -2.60 -48.64 29.99
C SER A 4 -3.42 -47.93 28.91
N ALA A 5 -4.29 -47.03 29.34
CA ALA A 5 -5.09 -46.15 28.48
C ALA A 5 -4.19 -45.11 27.76
N VAL A 6 -4.25 -45.13 26.46
CA VAL A 6 -3.65 -44.05 25.60
C VAL A 6 -4.53 -42.83 25.71
N SER A 7 -3.96 -41.78 26.29
CA SER A 7 -4.57 -40.43 26.34
C SER A 7 -4.55 -39.82 24.94
N THR A 8 -5.71 -39.67 24.32
CA THR A 8 -5.91 -38.90 23.12
C THR A 8 -5.88 -37.42 23.47
N THR A 9 -4.78 -36.75 23.11
CA THR A 9 -4.68 -35.30 23.13
C THR A 9 -5.74 -34.69 22.20
N LYS A 10 -6.69 -33.98 22.78
CA LYS A 10 -7.65 -33.14 22.06
C LYS A 10 -6.87 -32.10 21.26
N GLN A 11 -6.90 -32.22 19.96
CA GLN A 11 -6.56 -31.11 19.06
C GLN A 11 -7.50 -29.94 19.40
N HIS A 12 -6.94 -28.83 19.79
CA HIS A 12 -7.66 -27.57 19.90
C HIS A 12 -8.03 -27.15 18.47
N GLY A 13 -9.27 -27.43 18.09
CA GLY A 13 -9.90 -26.89 16.90
C GLY A 13 -10.00 -25.37 17.04
N GLY A 14 -9.01 -24.65 16.51
CA GLY A 14 -9.14 -23.21 16.27
C GLY A 14 -10.33 -23.01 15.32
N LYS A 15 -11.17 -22.00 15.63
CA LYS A 15 -12.20 -21.51 14.72
C LYS A 15 -11.54 -21.28 13.35
N PRO A 16 -12.13 -21.70 12.22
CA PRO A 16 -11.51 -21.44 10.93
C PRO A 16 -11.23 -19.95 10.80
N MET A 17 -10.02 -19.61 10.32
CA MET A 17 -9.62 -18.24 10.03
C MET A 17 -10.39 -17.78 8.79
N ASP A 18 -11.45 -17.01 8.99
CA ASP A 18 -12.48 -16.74 7.98
C ASP A 18 -12.46 -15.28 7.47
N ALA A 19 -11.54 -14.47 7.99
CA ALA A 19 -11.40 -13.10 7.53
C ALA A 19 -10.92 -13.06 6.07
N ARG A 20 -11.54 -12.19 5.27
CA ARG A 20 -11.24 -12.03 3.85
C ARG A 20 -10.62 -10.67 3.58
N GLY A 21 -9.56 -10.67 2.80
CA GLY A 21 -8.85 -9.46 2.39
C GLY A 21 -8.87 -9.25 0.89
N HIS A 22 -8.90 -7.98 0.50
CA HIS A 22 -8.85 -7.52 -0.88
C HIS A 22 -7.44 -7.07 -1.21
N ILE A 23 -6.77 -7.82 -2.09
CA ILE A 23 -5.37 -7.62 -2.46
C ILE A 23 -5.33 -7.39 -3.97
N PHE A 24 -4.60 -6.34 -4.39
CA PHE A 24 -4.47 -6.05 -5.82
C PHE A 24 -3.16 -6.56 -6.41
N ASP A 25 -2.12 -6.77 -5.58
CA ASP A 25 -0.86 -7.35 -6.03
C ASP A 25 -0.13 -8.07 -4.89
N ILE A 26 0.68 -9.08 -5.24
CA ILE A 26 1.61 -9.77 -4.35
C ILE A 26 2.93 -9.91 -5.10
N GLN A 27 3.97 -9.23 -4.63
CA GLN A 27 5.29 -9.19 -5.26
C GLN A 27 6.30 -9.92 -4.40
N SER A 28 6.75 -11.07 -4.88
CA SER A 28 7.88 -11.81 -4.27
C SER A 28 9.21 -11.17 -4.68
N PHE A 29 10.24 -11.36 -3.87
CA PHE A 29 11.61 -10.88 -4.10
C PHE A 29 11.78 -9.34 -4.09
N SER A 30 10.94 -8.61 -3.38
CA SER A 30 11.16 -7.19 -3.13
C SER A 30 12.36 -6.99 -2.18
N VAL A 31 13.19 -5.97 -2.47
CA VAL A 31 14.39 -5.63 -1.68
C VAL A 31 14.39 -4.18 -1.20
N HIS A 32 13.28 -3.46 -1.41
CA HIS A 32 13.18 -2.02 -1.09
C HIS A 32 12.09 -1.70 -0.06
N ASP A 33 11.29 -2.70 0.32
CA ASP A 33 10.11 -2.52 1.16
C ASP A 33 10.35 -2.97 2.62
N GLY A 34 11.59 -2.93 3.07
CA GLY A 34 12.03 -3.30 4.41
C GLY A 34 13.25 -4.22 4.40
N PRO A 35 13.68 -4.73 5.59
CA PRO A 35 14.90 -5.53 5.72
C PRO A 35 14.88 -6.81 4.88
N GLY A 36 15.98 -7.10 4.20
CA GLY A 36 16.21 -8.33 3.44
C GLY A 36 15.33 -8.49 2.21
N CYS A 37 15.29 -9.69 1.65
CA CYS A 37 14.37 -10.05 0.58
C CYS A 37 12.97 -10.30 1.15
N ARG A 38 11.92 -9.79 0.50
CA ARG A 38 10.57 -9.79 1.07
C ARG A 38 9.50 -10.19 0.04
N THR A 39 8.36 -10.61 0.54
CA THR A 39 7.12 -10.63 -0.23
C THR A 39 6.28 -9.43 0.18
N THR A 40 6.01 -8.52 -0.76
CA THR A 40 5.18 -7.35 -0.52
C THR A 40 3.74 -7.62 -0.94
N VAL A 41 2.81 -7.45 0.00
CA VAL A 41 1.37 -7.65 -0.18
C VAL A 41 0.70 -6.30 -0.29
N PHE A 42 0.15 -5.99 -1.47
CA PHE A 42 -0.50 -4.72 -1.75
C PHE A 42 -2.02 -4.81 -1.55
N MET A 43 -2.51 -4.21 -0.48
CA MET A 43 -3.92 -4.27 -0.04
C MET A 43 -4.71 -3.05 -0.51
N THR A 44 -6.01 -3.21 -0.72
CA THR A 44 -6.90 -2.10 -1.10
C THR A 44 -7.52 -1.40 0.10
N GLY A 45 -8.03 -0.21 -0.14
CA GLY A 45 -8.51 0.72 0.88
C GLY A 45 -7.39 1.65 1.35
N CYS A 46 -7.63 2.95 1.26
CA CYS A 46 -6.72 3.97 1.78
C CYS A 46 -7.54 5.14 2.34
N PRO A 47 -7.23 5.64 3.54
CA PRO A 47 -7.90 6.83 4.07
C PRO A 47 -7.46 8.12 3.37
N LEU A 48 -6.35 8.08 2.62
CA LEU A 48 -5.80 9.20 1.88
C LEU A 48 -6.12 9.09 0.38
N GLN A 49 -6.20 10.25 -0.31
CA GLN A 49 -6.31 10.37 -1.76
C GLN A 49 -5.18 11.28 -2.28
N CYS A 50 -3.95 10.78 -2.21
CA CYS A 50 -2.78 11.58 -2.60
C CYS A 50 -2.80 11.88 -4.10
N ARG A 51 -2.69 13.15 -4.47
CA ARG A 51 -2.73 13.62 -5.87
C ARG A 51 -1.62 13.04 -6.75
N TRP A 52 -0.56 12.51 -6.14
CA TRP A 52 0.59 11.84 -6.79
C TRP A 52 0.61 10.32 -6.61
N CYS A 53 -0.49 9.71 -6.16
CA CYS A 53 -0.51 8.30 -5.79
C CYS A 53 -0.01 7.38 -6.92
N ALA A 54 0.94 6.49 -6.60
CA ALA A 54 1.43 5.49 -7.54
C ALA A 54 0.45 4.30 -7.69
N ASN A 55 -0.47 4.11 -6.73
CA ASN A 55 -1.42 3.01 -6.69
C ASN A 55 -2.87 3.51 -6.49
N PRO A 56 -3.41 4.36 -7.39
CA PRO A 56 -4.77 4.91 -7.23
C PRO A 56 -5.85 3.84 -7.24
N GLU A 57 -5.59 2.66 -7.81
CA GLU A 57 -6.45 1.49 -7.74
C GLU A 57 -6.67 0.98 -6.32
N SER A 58 -5.79 1.30 -5.41
CA SER A 58 -5.90 0.90 -4.00
C SER A 58 -6.85 1.75 -3.16
N TRP A 59 -7.31 2.90 -3.66
CA TRP A 59 -8.16 3.79 -2.86
C TRP A 59 -9.52 3.19 -2.52
N ILE A 60 -10.07 2.38 -3.45
CA ILE A 60 -11.38 1.76 -3.29
C ILE A 60 -11.21 0.40 -2.61
N TYR A 61 -11.93 0.20 -1.51
CA TYR A 61 -12.02 -1.11 -0.89
C TYR A 61 -12.87 -2.04 -1.77
N GLY A 62 -12.33 -3.18 -2.15
CA GLY A 62 -13.03 -4.20 -2.94
C GLY A 62 -12.69 -4.19 -4.43
N LYS A 63 -13.46 -4.98 -5.17
CA LYS A 63 -13.26 -5.23 -6.60
C LYS A 63 -13.68 -4.03 -7.43
N HIS A 64 -12.90 -3.70 -8.45
CA HIS A 64 -13.25 -2.69 -9.44
C HIS A 64 -12.53 -2.92 -10.77
N LEU A 65 -13.00 -2.24 -11.81
CA LEU A 65 -12.49 -2.34 -13.16
C LEU A 65 -11.30 -1.40 -13.39
N MET A 66 -10.32 -1.87 -14.16
CA MET A 66 -9.34 -1.03 -14.85
C MET A 66 -9.45 -1.25 -16.36
N PHE A 67 -9.36 -0.18 -17.14
CA PHE A 67 -9.43 -0.23 -18.59
C PHE A 67 -8.15 0.31 -19.26
N ALA A 68 -7.33 -0.59 -19.76
CA ALA A 68 -6.13 -0.27 -20.54
C ALA A 68 -6.53 -0.03 -22.01
N GLN A 69 -6.96 1.18 -22.34
CA GLN A 69 -7.47 1.54 -23.68
C GLN A 69 -6.47 1.20 -24.79
N ALA A 70 -5.17 1.41 -24.57
CA ALA A 70 -4.11 1.08 -25.54
C ALA A 70 -4.05 -0.43 -25.89
N SER A 71 -4.56 -1.31 -25.03
CA SER A 71 -4.63 -2.75 -25.26
C SER A 71 -5.92 -3.19 -25.96
N CYS A 72 -6.93 -2.32 -26.03
CA CYS A 72 -8.21 -2.60 -26.70
C CYS A 72 -8.00 -2.70 -28.21
N LYS A 73 -8.66 -3.67 -28.85
CA LYS A 73 -8.61 -3.89 -30.31
C LYS A 73 -9.94 -3.50 -30.99
N TRP A 74 -10.57 -2.44 -30.50
CA TRP A 74 -11.77 -1.85 -31.10
C TRP A 74 -11.54 -1.48 -32.58
N ASP A 75 -10.33 -0.98 -32.92
CA ASP A 75 -9.87 -0.63 -34.26
C ASP A 75 -9.84 -1.84 -35.23
N LYS A 76 -9.84 -3.06 -34.69
CA LYS A 76 -9.92 -4.32 -35.43
C LYS A 76 -11.31 -4.98 -35.36
N GLY A 77 -12.33 -4.24 -34.96
CA GLY A 77 -13.70 -4.69 -34.87
C GLY A 77 -14.02 -5.57 -33.64
N CYS A 78 -13.20 -5.54 -32.60
CA CYS A 78 -13.48 -6.25 -31.37
C CYS A 78 -14.51 -5.49 -30.51
N ASP A 79 -15.68 -6.09 -30.29
CA ASP A 79 -16.84 -5.52 -29.57
C ASP A 79 -17.42 -6.46 -28.49
N VAL A 80 -16.75 -7.58 -28.20
CA VAL A 80 -17.28 -8.69 -27.37
C VAL A 80 -17.75 -8.25 -25.98
N CYS A 81 -17.15 -7.19 -25.42
CA CYS A 81 -17.51 -6.69 -24.09
C CYS A 81 -18.87 -5.95 -24.06
N LEU A 82 -19.39 -5.47 -25.19
CA LEU A 82 -20.67 -4.78 -25.25
C LEU A 82 -21.82 -5.71 -24.87
N SER A 83 -21.79 -6.95 -25.36
CA SER A 83 -22.88 -7.92 -25.17
C SER A 83 -23.00 -8.43 -23.73
N VAL A 84 -21.95 -8.30 -22.92
CA VAL A 84 -21.89 -8.82 -21.53
C VAL A 84 -21.92 -7.74 -20.47
N CYS A 85 -21.88 -6.46 -20.85
CA CYS A 85 -21.87 -5.37 -19.87
C CYS A 85 -23.28 -5.18 -19.27
N PRO A 86 -23.52 -5.54 -17.99
CA PRO A 86 -24.86 -5.54 -17.42
C PRO A 86 -25.43 -4.13 -17.21
N THR A 87 -24.56 -3.13 -17.11
CA THR A 87 -24.93 -1.73 -16.86
C THR A 87 -24.92 -0.87 -18.12
N GLY A 88 -24.49 -1.42 -19.27
CA GLY A 88 -24.29 -0.66 -20.50
C GLY A 88 -23.24 0.45 -20.36
N ALA A 89 -22.28 0.26 -19.48
CA ALA A 89 -21.21 1.25 -19.23
C ALA A 89 -20.17 1.31 -20.36
N ILE A 90 -20.01 0.24 -21.13
CA ILE A 90 -19.04 0.19 -22.22
C ILE A 90 -19.73 0.61 -23.50
N THR A 91 -19.18 1.61 -24.18
CA THR A 91 -19.67 2.13 -25.46
C THR A 91 -18.57 2.13 -26.52
N MET A 92 -18.98 1.98 -27.77
CA MET A 92 -18.13 2.07 -28.96
C MET A 92 -18.86 2.88 -30.02
N GLU A 93 -18.27 4.01 -30.37
CA GLU A 93 -18.73 4.81 -31.51
C GLU A 93 -17.89 4.49 -32.74
N PRO A 94 -18.46 4.53 -33.95
CA PRO A 94 -17.70 4.29 -35.18
C PRO A 94 -16.49 5.24 -35.30
N GLY A 95 -15.31 4.68 -35.45
CA GLY A 95 -14.06 5.46 -35.58
C GLY A 95 -13.53 6.04 -34.28
N GLN A 96 -14.09 5.68 -33.14
CA GLN A 96 -13.65 6.13 -31.82
C GLN A 96 -13.21 4.95 -30.95
N PRO A 97 -12.21 5.14 -30.07
CA PRO A 97 -11.82 4.14 -29.08
C PRO A 97 -13.01 3.80 -28.17
N SER A 98 -13.03 2.53 -27.71
CA SER A 98 -13.96 2.12 -26.65
C SER A 98 -13.86 3.04 -25.45
N GLN A 99 -14.99 3.35 -24.85
CA GLN A 99 -15.10 4.18 -23.66
C GLN A 99 -15.81 3.44 -22.54
N VAL A 100 -15.51 3.80 -21.30
CA VAL A 100 -16.19 3.30 -20.12
C VAL A 100 -16.84 4.48 -19.39
N ASP A 101 -18.16 4.42 -19.25
CA ASP A 101 -18.90 5.30 -18.35
C ASP A 101 -18.72 4.81 -16.90
N TRP A 102 -17.78 5.42 -16.20
CA TRP A 102 -17.43 5.06 -14.83
C TRP A 102 -18.58 5.23 -13.84
N ASN A 103 -19.54 6.13 -14.11
CA ASN A 103 -20.72 6.32 -13.27
C ASN A 103 -21.68 5.13 -13.35
N LYS A 104 -21.79 4.48 -14.51
CA LYS A 104 -22.55 3.24 -14.66
C LYS A 104 -21.73 2.02 -14.22
N CYS A 105 -20.41 2.03 -14.48
CA CYS A 105 -19.55 0.90 -14.17
C CYS A 105 -19.44 0.62 -12.66
N LYS A 106 -19.52 1.65 -11.81
CA LYS A 106 -19.44 1.51 -10.33
C LYS A 106 -20.53 0.61 -9.73
N ASP A 107 -21.67 0.46 -10.43
CA ASP A 107 -22.80 -0.36 -9.98
C ASP A 107 -22.69 -1.84 -10.42
N CYS A 108 -21.60 -2.20 -11.13
CA CYS A 108 -21.29 -3.57 -11.52
C CYS A 108 -20.44 -4.26 -10.44
N HIS A 109 -20.82 -5.48 -10.03
CA HIS A 109 -20.11 -6.23 -9.00
C HIS A 109 -19.28 -7.40 -9.54
N ASP A 110 -19.70 -7.97 -10.69
CA ASP A 110 -19.13 -9.22 -11.22
C ASP A 110 -18.12 -9.00 -12.36
N PHE A 111 -18.12 -7.82 -12.98
CA PHE A 111 -17.24 -7.43 -14.09
C PHE A 111 -17.08 -8.51 -15.18
N PRO A 112 -18.16 -9.05 -15.79
CA PRO A 112 -18.09 -10.13 -16.77
C PRO A 112 -17.27 -9.75 -18.00
N CYS A 113 -17.18 -8.46 -18.32
CA CYS A 113 -16.35 -7.93 -19.39
C CYS A 113 -14.86 -8.28 -19.25
N THR A 114 -14.37 -8.51 -18.02
CA THR A 114 -12.97 -8.85 -17.78
C THR A 114 -12.64 -10.29 -18.18
N SER A 115 -13.60 -11.19 -18.03
CA SER A 115 -13.46 -12.61 -18.37
C SER A 115 -13.46 -12.86 -19.88
N ILE A 116 -14.22 -12.04 -20.63
CA ILE A 116 -14.38 -12.21 -22.07
C ILE A 116 -13.35 -11.40 -22.89
N CYS A 117 -12.67 -10.43 -22.30
CA CYS A 117 -11.73 -9.56 -23.01
C CYS A 117 -10.45 -10.32 -23.43
N PRO A 118 -10.26 -10.64 -24.74
CA PRO A 118 -9.16 -11.48 -25.18
C PRO A 118 -7.77 -10.81 -25.04
N ASN A 119 -7.78 -9.47 -25.03
CA ASN A 119 -6.55 -8.67 -24.94
C ASN A 119 -6.29 -8.14 -23.52
N ARG A 120 -7.11 -8.54 -22.52
CA ARG A 120 -7.03 -8.07 -21.14
C ARG A 120 -7.01 -6.54 -21.02
N ALA A 121 -7.61 -5.84 -21.99
CA ALA A 121 -7.81 -4.39 -21.92
C ALA A 121 -8.71 -4.01 -20.73
N LEU A 122 -9.73 -4.83 -20.49
CA LEU A 122 -10.60 -4.77 -19.31
C LEU A 122 -10.10 -5.81 -18.32
N LYS A 123 -9.75 -5.38 -17.11
CA LYS A 123 -9.27 -6.28 -16.04
C LYS A 123 -9.83 -5.86 -14.68
N GLN A 124 -10.20 -6.86 -13.89
CA GLN A 124 -10.47 -6.68 -12.48
C GLN A 124 -9.14 -6.60 -11.74
N CYS A 125 -8.92 -5.53 -10.98
CA CYS A 125 -7.62 -5.28 -10.37
C CYS A 125 -7.44 -5.91 -8.99
N VAL A 126 -8.50 -6.43 -8.36
CA VAL A 126 -8.48 -6.92 -6.98
C VAL A 126 -8.92 -8.37 -6.92
N ARG A 127 -8.19 -9.16 -6.12
CA ARG A 127 -8.55 -10.53 -5.75
C ARG A 127 -8.85 -10.60 -4.25
N GLU A 128 -9.82 -11.42 -3.90
CA GLU A 128 -10.15 -11.74 -2.52
C GLU A 128 -9.37 -12.97 -2.07
N TYR A 129 -8.80 -12.89 -0.87
CA TYR A 129 -8.07 -13.98 -0.24
C TYR A 129 -8.60 -14.19 1.19
N THR A 130 -8.67 -15.44 1.60
CA THR A 130 -8.75 -15.76 3.03
C THR A 130 -7.38 -15.59 3.67
N SER A 131 -7.34 -15.41 4.99
CA SER A 131 -6.08 -15.34 5.73
C SER A 131 -5.22 -16.61 5.56
N ASP A 132 -5.86 -17.79 5.50
CA ASP A 132 -5.16 -19.06 5.25
C ASP A 132 -4.54 -19.13 3.84
N GLU A 133 -5.25 -18.69 2.80
CA GLU A 133 -4.73 -18.64 1.43
C GLU A 133 -3.50 -17.72 1.34
N LEU A 134 -3.56 -16.55 1.98
CA LEU A 134 -2.41 -15.64 2.01
C LEU A 134 -1.24 -16.26 2.77
N LEU A 135 -1.48 -16.85 3.94
CA LEU A 135 -0.42 -17.51 4.71
C LEU A 135 0.22 -18.69 3.95
N GLN A 136 -0.53 -19.42 3.11
CA GLN A 136 0.04 -20.45 2.25
C GLN A 136 0.99 -19.87 1.21
N ILE A 137 0.65 -18.71 0.62
CA ILE A 137 1.55 -17.99 -0.30
C ILE A 137 2.83 -17.57 0.41
N LEU A 138 2.72 -16.97 1.60
CA LEU A 138 3.86 -16.53 2.40
C LEU A 138 4.76 -17.71 2.82
N ARG A 139 4.18 -18.85 3.19
CA ARG A 139 4.95 -20.08 3.49
C ARG A 139 5.75 -20.57 2.28
N ARG A 140 5.19 -20.52 1.07
CA ARG A 140 5.88 -20.88 -0.15
C ARG A 140 7.11 -20.00 -0.39
N ASP A 141 6.99 -18.71 -0.10
CA ASP A 141 8.04 -17.72 -0.35
C ASP A 141 9.11 -17.68 0.78
N PHE A 142 8.86 -18.35 1.91
CA PHE A 142 9.70 -18.32 3.11
C PHE A 142 11.18 -18.61 2.84
N SER A 143 11.47 -19.60 1.99
CA SER A 143 12.85 -19.98 1.65
C SER A 143 13.62 -18.92 0.85
N SER A 144 12.90 -17.98 0.22
CA SER A 144 13.50 -16.91 -0.59
C SER A 144 13.92 -15.68 0.23
N TRP A 145 13.47 -15.58 1.48
CA TRP A 145 13.69 -14.37 2.31
C TRP A 145 15.04 -14.33 3.03
N GLY A 146 15.76 -15.47 3.10
CA GLY A 146 17.00 -15.56 3.87
C GLY A 146 16.76 -15.38 5.37
N SER A 147 17.78 -14.88 6.09
CA SER A 147 17.75 -14.77 7.55
C SER A 147 17.09 -13.49 8.09
N ASN A 148 16.98 -12.45 7.26
CA ASN A 148 16.53 -11.11 7.68
C ASN A 148 15.35 -10.56 6.85
N GLY A 149 14.83 -11.36 5.91
CA GLY A 149 13.67 -11.01 5.11
C GLY A 149 12.34 -11.40 5.75
N GLY A 150 11.25 -11.25 5.00
CA GLY A 150 9.92 -11.57 5.50
C GLY A 150 8.79 -11.04 4.64
N VAL A 151 7.69 -10.60 5.25
CA VAL A 151 6.55 -10.01 4.55
C VAL A 151 6.44 -8.51 4.84
N THR A 152 6.06 -7.75 3.81
CA THR A 152 5.66 -6.33 3.96
C THR A 152 4.21 -6.17 3.53
N PHE A 153 3.40 -5.57 4.38
CA PHE A 153 2.04 -5.17 4.06
C PHE A 153 2.04 -3.70 3.63
N SER A 154 1.53 -3.45 2.43
CA SER A 154 1.55 -2.16 1.74
C SER A 154 0.30 -2.00 0.86
N GLY A 155 0.31 -1.09 -0.12
CA GLY A 155 -0.73 -0.95 -1.15
C GLY A 155 -1.43 0.39 -1.12
N GLY A 156 -2.68 0.42 -0.64
CA GLY A 156 -3.35 1.62 -0.15
C GLY A 156 -2.85 1.93 1.24
N ASP A 157 -3.58 1.46 2.25
CA ASP A 157 -3.09 1.39 3.61
C ASP A 157 -3.63 0.12 4.27
N PRO A 158 -2.77 -0.83 4.65
CA PRO A 158 -3.17 -2.15 5.13
C PRO A 158 -4.11 -2.13 6.33
N ILE A 159 -3.99 -1.10 7.19
CA ILE A 159 -4.82 -0.96 8.41
C ILE A 159 -6.30 -0.73 8.06
N THR A 160 -6.62 -0.32 6.84
CA THR A 160 -8.01 -0.25 6.35
C THR A 160 -8.71 -1.61 6.47
N GLN A 161 -7.97 -2.71 6.31
CA GLN A 161 -8.47 -4.08 6.42
C GLN A 161 -8.05 -4.72 7.76
N HIS A 162 -8.28 -3.99 8.86
CA HIS A 162 -7.78 -4.29 10.20
C HIS A 162 -7.97 -5.75 10.63
N ASP A 163 -9.18 -6.29 10.56
CA ASP A 163 -9.48 -7.63 11.10
C ASP A 163 -8.77 -8.73 10.31
N PHE A 164 -8.76 -8.61 8.97
CA PHE A 164 -8.00 -9.50 8.10
C PHE A 164 -6.49 -9.39 8.35
N LEU A 165 -5.97 -8.17 8.43
CA LEU A 165 -4.55 -7.91 8.68
C LEU A 165 -4.10 -8.51 10.00
N ILE A 166 -4.85 -8.29 11.08
CA ILE A 166 -4.55 -8.86 12.42
C ILE A 166 -4.51 -10.38 12.37
N GLU A 167 -5.44 -11.01 11.67
CA GLU A 167 -5.49 -12.47 11.57
C GLU A 167 -4.25 -13.01 10.84
N VAL A 168 -3.86 -12.38 9.73
CA VAL A 168 -2.65 -12.74 8.97
C VAL A 168 -1.39 -12.50 9.80
N LEU A 169 -1.28 -11.35 10.48
CA LEU A 169 -0.13 -11.02 11.33
C LEU A 169 0.05 -12.03 12.47
N LYS A 170 -1.03 -12.44 13.13
CA LYS A 170 -1.00 -13.52 14.12
C LYS A 170 -0.50 -14.85 13.53
N GLY A 171 -0.88 -15.14 12.28
CA GLY A 171 -0.36 -16.29 11.55
C GLY A 171 1.14 -16.16 11.25
N CYS A 172 1.59 -14.99 10.81
CA CYS A 172 3.01 -14.71 10.57
C CYS A 172 3.84 -14.88 11.86
N HIS A 173 3.37 -14.32 12.97
CA HIS A 173 4.03 -14.47 14.27
C HIS A 173 4.19 -15.94 14.71
N LYS A 174 3.13 -16.76 14.53
CA LYS A 174 3.20 -18.21 14.83
C LYS A 174 4.20 -18.97 13.96
N LEU A 175 4.49 -18.45 12.78
CA LEU A 175 5.44 -19.03 11.82
C LEU A 175 6.86 -18.45 11.96
N GLY A 176 7.07 -17.48 12.85
CA GLY A 176 8.36 -16.78 13.00
C GLY A 176 8.72 -15.92 11.78
N ILE A 177 7.72 -15.43 11.05
CA ILE A 177 7.91 -14.56 9.88
C ILE A 177 8.08 -13.13 10.36
N HIS A 178 9.18 -12.50 9.98
CA HIS A 178 9.42 -11.06 10.22
C HIS A 178 8.42 -10.22 9.40
N THR A 179 7.75 -9.29 10.08
CA THR A 179 6.67 -8.48 9.52
C THR A 179 7.05 -7.02 9.38
N ALA A 180 6.72 -6.44 8.24
CA ALA A 180 6.87 -5.02 7.98
C ALA A 180 5.55 -4.40 7.50
N ILE A 181 5.42 -3.10 7.69
CA ILE A 181 4.26 -2.33 7.21
C ILE A 181 4.70 -1.00 6.57
N GLU A 182 3.99 -0.62 5.53
CA GLU A 182 3.99 0.73 4.98
C GLU A 182 2.62 1.35 5.21
N THR A 183 2.54 2.42 5.99
CA THR A 183 1.26 3.03 6.39
C THR A 183 1.36 4.54 6.49
N SER A 184 0.23 5.20 6.29
CA SER A 184 0.09 6.62 6.62
C SER A 184 -0.13 6.87 8.11
N ALA A 185 -0.43 5.83 8.89
CA ALA A 185 -0.86 5.92 10.29
C ALA A 185 -2.13 6.78 10.51
N HIS A 186 -2.92 7.08 9.48
CA HIS A 186 -4.15 7.88 9.59
C HIS A 186 -5.35 7.01 9.98
N PHE A 187 -5.34 6.48 11.19
CA PHE A 187 -6.38 5.59 11.75
C PHE A 187 -6.67 5.92 13.21
N PRO A 188 -7.83 5.51 13.76
CA PRO A 188 -8.05 5.57 15.19
C PRO A 188 -6.88 4.90 15.94
N ARG A 189 -6.37 5.57 16.98
CA ARG A 189 -5.17 5.15 17.73
C ARG A 189 -5.21 3.69 18.16
N GLU A 190 -6.35 3.23 18.63
CA GLU A 190 -6.52 1.84 19.09
C GLU A 190 -6.25 0.84 17.97
N LYS A 191 -6.82 1.05 16.77
CA LYS A 191 -6.59 0.19 15.61
C LYS A 191 -5.14 0.22 15.14
N PHE A 192 -4.56 1.41 15.11
CA PHE A 192 -3.15 1.57 14.73
C PHE A 192 -2.24 0.80 15.69
N LEU A 193 -2.36 1.03 17.00
CA LEU A 193 -1.52 0.36 18.00
C LEU A 193 -1.78 -1.15 18.08
N ASP A 194 -3.02 -1.61 17.84
CA ASP A 194 -3.33 -3.04 17.77
C ASP A 194 -2.58 -3.75 16.63
N VAL A 195 -2.45 -3.11 15.47
CA VAL A 195 -1.63 -3.63 14.36
C VAL A 195 -0.15 -3.59 14.71
N MET A 196 0.34 -2.45 15.22
CA MET A 196 1.76 -2.23 15.45
C MET A 196 2.40 -3.21 16.44
N GLN A 197 1.64 -3.81 17.38
CA GLN A 197 2.17 -4.83 18.30
C GLN A 197 2.67 -6.11 17.59
N TYR A 198 2.29 -6.32 16.32
CA TYR A 198 2.70 -7.46 15.50
C TYR A 198 3.69 -7.07 14.39
N ILE A 199 4.18 -5.83 14.38
CA ILE A 199 5.08 -5.30 13.34
C ILE A 199 6.49 -5.16 13.88
N ASP A 200 7.47 -5.71 13.16
CA ASP A 200 8.90 -5.64 13.50
C ASP A 200 9.58 -4.44 12.84
N PHE A 201 9.08 -4.00 11.68
CA PHE A 201 9.63 -2.86 10.93
C PHE A 201 8.50 -2.02 10.32
N ALA A 202 8.59 -0.71 10.40
CA ALA A 202 7.59 0.18 9.81
C ALA A 202 8.21 1.33 9.02
N PHE A 203 7.67 1.57 7.81
CA PHE A 203 7.67 2.87 7.18
C PHE A 203 6.39 3.60 7.53
N ILE A 204 6.49 4.79 8.11
CA ILE A 204 5.34 5.68 8.34
C ILE A 204 5.52 6.95 7.51
N ASP A 205 4.56 7.21 6.65
CA ASP A 205 4.61 8.33 5.72
C ASP A 205 4.19 9.66 6.39
N VAL A 206 5.10 10.64 6.43
CA VAL A 206 4.80 12.04 6.78
C VAL A 206 4.93 12.88 5.51
N LYS A 207 3.81 13.22 4.90
CA LYS A 207 3.80 13.77 3.55
C LYS A 207 3.94 15.30 3.49
N ASN A 208 3.55 16.01 4.55
CA ASN A 208 3.78 17.45 4.75
C ASN A 208 3.57 17.79 6.24
N MET A 209 4.35 18.70 6.78
CA MET A 209 4.24 19.14 8.17
C MET A 209 3.21 20.25 8.38
N ASP A 210 2.82 20.95 7.32
CA ASP A 210 1.68 21.87 7.34
C ASP A 210 0.39 21.08 7.09
N SER A 211 -0.58 21.15 8.02
CA SER A 211 -1.80 20.35 7.96
C SER A 211 -2.73 20.74 6.82
N GLU A 212 -2.85 22.03 6.49
CA GLU A 212 -3.68 22.47 5.38
C GLU A 212 -3.05 22.07 4.04
N ALA A 213 -1.73 22.19 3.89
CA ALA A 213 -1.02 21.69 2.72
C ALA A 213 -1.14 20.16 2.61
N HIS A 214 -1.00 19.45 3.75
CA HIS A 214 -1.20 17.99 3.80
C HIS A 214 -2.60 17.62 3.31
N LYS A 215 -3.64 18.30 3.80
CA LYS A 215 -5.04 18.09 3.42
C LYS A 215 -5.27 18.39 1.93
N ALA A 216 -4.70 19.48 1.41
CA ALA A 216 -4.81 19.83 0.00
C ALA A 216 -4.17 18.78 -0.93
N GLY A 217 -3.08 18.13 -0.48
CA GLY A 217 -2.38 17.10 -1.24
C GLY A 217 -2.92 15.67 -1.08
N THR A 218 -3.55 15.36 0.06
CA THR A 218 -3.91 13.99 0.43
C THR A 218 -5.38 13.79 0.82
N SER A 219 -6.18 14.84 0.90
CA SER A 219 -7.57 14.92 1.39
C SER A 219 -7.77 14.89 2.91
N VAL A 220 -6.72 14.68 3.71
CA VAL A 220 -6.80 14.64 5.19
C VAL A 220 -5.68 15.47 5.82
N GLY A 221 -5.91 16.02 7.03
CA GLY A 221 -4.87 16.67 7.82
C GLY A 221 -3.83 15.68 8.36
N ASN A 222 -2.75 16.16 8.92
CA ASN A 222 -1.65 15.34 9.44
C ASN A 222 -1.69 15.09 10.94
N GLU A 223 -2.62 15.73 11.68
CA GLU A 223 -2.66 15.70 13.15
C GLU A 223 -2.73 14.27 13.69
N LEU A 224 -3.66 13.48 13.16
CA LEU A 224 -3.85 12.10 13.60
C LEU A 224 -2.61 11.22 13.30
N ILE A 225 -1.93 11.49 12.18
CA ILE A 225 -0.69 10.80 11.80
C ILE A 225 0.40 11.08 12.83
N LEU A 226 0.66 12.36 13.11
CA LEU A 226 1.69 12.79 14.06
C LEU A 226 1.38 12.30 15.48
N ASP A 227 0.11 12.33 15.89
CA ASP A 227 -0.31 11.82 17.20
C ASP A 227 -0.14 10.30 17.32
N ASN A 228 -0.39 9.55 16.26
CA ASN A 228 -0.16 8.11 16.23
C ASN A 228 1.33 7.75 16.27
N ILE A 229 2.20 8.52 15.61
CA ILE A 229 3.65 8.36 15.71
C ILE A 229 4.13 8.58 17.15
N ARG A 230 3.64 9.66 17.81
CA ARG A 230 3.94 9.92 19.23
C ARG A 230 3.47 8.77 20.12
N ALA A 231 2.22 8.31 19.90
CA ALA A 231 1.65 7.21 20.67
C ALA A 231 2.44 5.90 20.50
N LEU A 232 2.91 5.60 19.30
CA LEU A 232 3.74 4.44 19.02
C LEU A 232 5.05 4.50 19.81
N LYS A 233 5.74 5.63 19.82
CA LYS A 233 6.98 5.83 20.61
C LYS A 233 6.72 5.66 22.10
N GLN A 234 5.61 6.20 22.61
CA GLN A 234 5.23 6.12 24.02
C GLN A 234 4.75 4.72 24.44
N SER A 235 4.27 3.89 23.51
CA SER A 235 3.79 2.53 23.79
C SER A 235 4.88 1.54 24.20
N GLY A 236 6.16 1.91 23.99
CA GLY A 236 7.30 1.03 24.21
C GLY A 236 7.47 -0.04 23.12
N TRP A 237 6.85 0.15 21.96
CA TRP A 237 7.04 -0.69 20.78
C TRP A 237 8.53 -0.87 20.46
N LYS A 238 8.94 -2.09 20.10
CA LYS A 238 10.35 -2.49 19.94
C LYS A 238 10.82 -2.63 18.50
N GLY A 239 9.92 -2.50 17.54
CA GLY A 239 10.29 -2.56 16.13
C GLY A 239 11.13 -1.35 15.68
N ARG A 240 11.67 -1.43 14.49
CA ARG A 240 12.40 -0.32 13.86
C ARG A 240 11.44 0.56 13.07
N LEU A 241 11.46 1.86 13.36
CA LEU A 241 10.67 2.87 12.66
C LEU A 241 11.56 3.74 11.79
N VAL A 242 11.25 3.81 10.51
CA VAL A 242 11.81 4.79 9.58
C VAL A 242 10.64 5.68 9.12
N LEU A 243 10.70 6.98 9.36
CA LEU A 243 9.77 7.89 8.72
C LEU A 243 10.04 7.94 7.23
N ARG A 244 9.00 8.13 6.42
CA ARG A 244 9.16 8.24 4.97
C ARG A 244 8.45 9.50 4.46
N GLN A 245 9.16 10.27 3.65
CA GLN A 245 8.58 11.42 2.96
C GLN A 245 8.68 11.20 1.46
N PRO A 246 7.56 10.88 0.77
CA PRO A 246 7.50 11.06 -0.68
C PRO A 246 7.74 12.53 -1.00
N THR A 247 8.88 12.84 -1.63
CA THR A 247 9.35 14.21 -1.85
C THR A 247 8.96 14.67 -3.25
N ILE A 248 8.09 15.69 -3.31
CA ILE A 248 7.47 16.20 -4.53
C ILE A 248 7.80 17.68 -4.68
N CYS A 249 8.41 18.05 -5.80
CA CYS A 249 8.76 19.44 -6.10
C CYS A 249 7.52 20.34 -6.09
N GLY A 250 7.63 21.47 -5.37
CA GLY A 250 6.56 22.44 -5.21
C GLY A 250 5.47 22.06 -4.20
N TYR A 251 5.64 20.94 -3.47
CA TYR A 251 4.67 20.52 -2.45
C TYR A 251 5.28 20.42 -1.05
N ASN A 252 6.33 19.65 -0.86
CA ASN A 252 6.93 19.41 0.46
C ASN A 252 8.47 19.48 0.46
N ASP A 253 9.04 20.00 -0.60
CA ASP A 253 10.48 20.12 -0.86
C ASP A 253 11.13 21.38 -0.25
N SER A 254 10.38 22.17 0.51
CA SER A 254 10.92 23.39 1.12
C SER A 254 11.76 23.08 2.35
N GLU A 255 12.81 23.90 2.55
CA GLU A 255 13.63 23.87 3.75
C GLU A 255 12.82 24.07 5.03
N GLU A 256 11.75 24.88 4.99
CA GLU A 256 10.84 25.10 6.12
C GLU A 256 10.12 23.80 6.51
N ASN A 257 9.59 23.05 5.53
CA ASN A 257 8.95 21.76 5.80
C ASN A 257 9.94 20.76 6.37
N ALA A 258 11.16 20.68 5.82
CA ALA A 258 12.22 19.82 6.34
C ALA A 258 12.59 20.16 7.80
N LYS A 259 12.77 21.43 8.12
CA LYS A 259 13.05 21.88 9.50
C LYS A 259 11.93 21.54 10.49
N LYS A 260 10.66 21.68 10.09
CA LYS A 260 9.52 21.26 10.92
C LYS A 260 9.52 19.77 11.17
N LEU A 261 9.81 18.97 10.16
CA LEU A 261 9.91 17.50 10.29
C LEU A 261 11.09 17.10 11.19
N ILE A 262 12.25 17.70 11.01
CA ILE A 262 13.43 17.51 11.86
C ILE A 262 13.11 17.83 13.33
N SER A 263 12.44 18.96 13.61
CA SER A 263 12.02 19.34 14.98
C SER A 263 11.12 18.27 15.58
N PHE A 264 10.07 17.86 14.83
CA PHE A 264 9.16 16.80 15.25
C PHE A 264 9.88 15.48 15.53
N MET A 265 10.85 15.10 14.69
CA MET A 265 11.61 13.87 14.86
C MET A 265 12.48 13.94 16.14
N LYS A 266 13.18 15.03 16.39
CA LYS A 266 13.98 15.23 17.59
C LYS A 266 13.15 15.22 18.86
N GLU A 267 12.00 15.90 18.86
CA GLU A 267 11.08 15.95 20.00
C GLU A 267 10.51 14.56 20.38
N ASN A 268 10.55 13.61 19.44
CA ASN A 268 9.98 12.28 19.63
C ASN A 268 11.03 11.14 19.55
N ASP A 269 12.31 11.44 19.68
CA ASP A 269 13.42 10.48 19.62
C ASP A 269 13.37 9.61 18.35
N LEU A 270 13.14 10.22 17.20
CA LEU A 270 13.14 9.59 15.88
C LEU A 270 14.41 9.96 15.15
N PHE A 271 15.14 8.98 14.62
CA PHE A 271 16.48 9.21 14.09
C PHE A 271 16.67 8.71 12.66
N GLU A 272 15.63 8.18 12.02
CA GLU A 272 15.73 7.63 10.67
C GLU A 272 14.59 8.14 9.77
N ILE A 273 14.97 8.63 8.59
CA ILE A 273 14.04 9.07 7.54
C ILE A 273 14.48 8.56 6.16
N ASN A 274 13.50 8.22 5.32
CA ASN A 274 13.69 7.96 3.91
C ASN A 274 12.98 9.04 3.08
N LEU A 275 13.74 9.79 2.27
CA LEU A 275 13.23 10.72 1.27
C LEU A 275 13.00 9.96 -0.04
N LEU A 276 11.74 9.65 -0.34
CA LEU A 276 11.37 8.91 -1.53
C LEU A 276 11.15 9.87 -2.70
N LYS A 277 12.07 9.91 -3.65
CA LYS A 277 11.98 10.77 -4.83
C LYS A 277 10.72 10.47 -5.63
N PHE A 278 9.93 11.49 -5.95
CA PHE A 278 8.72 11.37 -6.75
C PHE A 278 9.00 10.74 -8.13
N HIS A 279 8.08 9.90 -8.58
CA HIS A 279 8.08 9.28 -9.91
C HIS A 279 6.66 9.14 -10.47
N ARG A 280 6.51 9.12 -11.79
CA ARG A 280 5.22 9.03 -12.49
C ARG A 280 4.78 7.61 -12.84
N LEU A 281 5.30 6.58 -12.19
CA LEU A 281 4.97 5.18 -12.51
C LEU A 281 3.48 4.84 -12.35
N GLY A 282 2.73 5.65 -11.57
CA GLY A 282 1.30 5.50 -11.40
C GLY A 282 0.43 6.10 -12.52
N GLN A 283 0.96 6.94 -13.41
CA GLN A 283 0.17 7.71 -14.37
C GLN A 283 -0.78 6.85 -15.20
N THR A 284 -0.28 5.78 -15.80
CA THR A 284 -1.10 4.87 -16.61
C THR A 284 -2.22 4.20 -15.82
N LYS A 285 -2.07 4.02 -14.51
CA LYS A 285 -3.11 3.46 -13.64
C LYS A 285 -4.25 4.46 -13.42
N TRP A 286 -3.93 5.76 -13.31
CA TRP A 286 -4.94 6.82 -13.26
C TRP A 286 -5.78 6.83 -14.55
N GLU A 287 -5.13 6.77 -15.69
CA GLU A 287 -5.79 6.70 -17.00
C GLU A 287 -6.68 5.45 -17.10
N GLN A 288 -6.19 4.28 -16.65
CA GLN A 288 -6.95 3.03 -16.64
C GLN A 288 -8.16 3.05 -15.70
N LEU A 289 -8.19 3.95 -14.74
CA LEU A 289 -9.34 4.19 -13.83
C LEU A 289 -10.25 5.32 -14.32
N GLY A 290 -10.00 5.90 -15.50
CA GLY A 290 -10.73 7.05 -16.01
C GLY A 290 -10.51 8.33 -15.21
N LYS A 291 -9.38 8.45 -14.53
CA LYS A 291 -9.02 9.58 -13.66
C LYS A 291 -7.95 10.46 -14.31
N THR A 292 -8.05 11.76 -14.06
CA THR A 292 -6.98 12.71 -14.43
C THR A 292 -5.85 12.64 -13.41
N TYR A 293 -4.62 12.59 -13.88
CA TYR A 293 -3.43 12.61 -13.03
C TYR A 293 -2.87 14.03 -12.93
N ASP A 294 -2.94 14.63 -11.74
CA ASP A 294 -2.53 16.01 -11.51
C ASP A 294 -1.03 16.25 -11.74
N TYR A 295 -0.22 15.21 -11.58
CA TYR A 295 1.23 15.25 -11.78
C TYR A 295 1.69 14.62 -13.12
N ALA A 296 0.85 14.69 -14.14
CA ALA A 296 1.25 14.31 -15.50
C ALA A 296 2.47 15.10 -16.00
N THR A 297 2.65 16.31 -15.48
CA THR A 297 3.83 17.16 -15.66
C THR A 297 4.23 17.77 -14.32
N GLY A 298 5.53 17.97 -14.08
CA GLY A 298 6.02 18.56 -12.82
C GLY A 298 6.12 17.53 -11.66
N GLY A 299 6.54 17.99 -10.50
CA GLY A 299 6.69 17.18 -9.28
C GLY A 299 8.04 16.47 -9.12
N GLU A 300 8.85 16.37 -10.19
CA GLU A 300 10.16 15.73 -10.09
C GLU A 300 11.15 16.56 -9.30
N MET A 301 11.91 15.87 -8.49
CA MET A 301 13.05 16.44 -7.77
C MET A 301 14.34 16.21 -8.56
N THR A 302 15.25 17.18 -8.56
CA THR A 302 16.61 16.95 -9.02
C THR A 302 17.43 16.21 -7.95
N ASP A 303 18.53 15.58 -8.35
CA ASP A 303 19.39 14.87 -7.38
C ASP A 303 20.08 15.87 -6.43
N GLU A 304 20.41 17.06 -6.91
CA GLU A 304 20.98 18.15 -6.10
C GLU A 304 19.98 18.63 -5.05
N ALA A 305 18.70 18.80 -5.39
CA ALA A 305 17.67 19.20 -4.44
C ALA A 305 17.42 18.11 -3.39
N MET A 306 17.39 16.83 -3.79
CA MET A 306 17.30 15.72 -2.85
C MET A 306 18.50 15.67 -1.89
N THR A 307 19.73 15.87 -2.40
CA THR A 307 20.95 15.91 -1.60
C THR A 307 20.96 17.10 -0.65
N ALA A 308 20.44 18.25 -1.06
CA ALA A 308 20.33 19.41 -0.18
C ALA A 308 19.38 19.15 1.01
N LEU A 309 18.22 18.52 0.76
CA LEU A 309 17.31 18.11 1.84
C LEU A 309 17.94 17.07 2.76
N GLN A 310 18.60 16.05 2.20
CA GLN A 310 19.32 15.04 2.97
C GLN A 310 20.38 15.67 3.89
N SER A 311 21.09 16.68 3.41
CA SER A 311 22.13 17.37 4.20
C SER A 311 21.54 18.03 5.45
N LEU A 312 20.32 18.60 5.36
CA LEU A 312 19.63 19.17 6.53
C LEU A 312 19.33 18.12 7.61
N ASP A 313 18.89 16.93 7.19
CA ASP A 313 18.62 15.82 8.11
C ASP A 313 19.92 15.32 8.77
N LEU A 314 20.99 15.11 7.98
CA LEU A 314 22.28 14.63 8.45
C LEU A 314 22.94 15.63 9.40
N ASP A 315 22.92 16.93 9.08
CA ASP A 315 23.44 18.01 9.96
C ASP A 315 22.66 18.07 11.28
N ALA A 316 21.40 17.66 11.26
CA ALA A 316 20.57 17.55 12.44
C ALA A 316 20.82 16.28 13.27
N GLY A 317 21.66 15.35 12.81
CA GLY A 317 21.94 14.06 13.44
C GLY A 317 20.88 12.98 13.15
N ILE A 318 20.10 13.13 12.07
CA ILE A 318 19.10 12.17 11.62
C ILE A 318 19.69 11.39 10.44
N ALA A 319 19.67 10.06 10.49
CA ALA A 319 20.04 9.21 9.37
C ALA A 319 19.01 9.36 8.25
N CYS A 320 19.45 9.90 7.12
CA CYS A 320 18.59 10.19 5.98
C CYS A 320 19.00 9.38 4.76
N TYR A 321 18.05 8.62 4.22
CA TYR A 321 18.23 7.79 3.03
C TYR A 321 17.46 8.38 1.86
N ILE A 322 18.02 8.32 0.63
CA ILE A 322 17.32 8.76 -0.59
C ILE A 322 16.89 7.55 -1.40
N GLY A 323 15.61 7.52 -1.79
CA GLY A 323 15.07 6.49 -2.66
C GLY A 323 15.21 5.09 -2.08
N HIS A 324 15.87 4.19 -2.79
CA HIS A 324 16.02 2.78 -2.42
C HIS A 324 17.27 2.48 -1.55
N HIS A 325 17.98 3.50 -1.07
CA HIS A 325 19.24 3.36 -0.35
C HIS A 325 19.08 3.24 1.17
N THR A 326 17.86 2.91 1.66
CA THR A 326 17.68 2.64 3.10
C THR A 326 18.56 1.48 3.52
N SER A 327 19.38 1.72 4.55
CA SER A 327 20.25 0.68 5.11
C SER A 327 19.42 -0.22 6.02
N PHE A 328 19.28 -1.49 5.68
CA PHE A 328 18.52 -2.50 6.43
C PHE A 328 19.44 -3.43 7.21
#